data_ef1ab081e88446ea73edf05f961585f7
#
_entry.id   ef1ab081e88446ea73edf05f961585f7
#
_cell.length_a   1.000
_cell.length_b   1.000
_cell.length_c   1.000
_cell.angle_alpha   90.00
_cell.angle_beta   90.00
_cell.angle_gamma   90.00
#
_symmetry.space_group_name_H-M   'P 1'
#
loop_
_entity.id
_entity.type
_entity.pdbx_description
1 polymer ?
#
loop_
_entity_poly.entity_id
_entity_poly.type
_entity_poly.pdbx_seq_one_letter_code
_entity_poly.pdbx_strand_id
1 'polypeptide(L)'
;MVFITGDSTVKNKDSEEDGMWGWGSQAGLIFDPDKITWENVAMAGRSTKSYLREGRWEKVYNALQPGDFVLIQFGHNDICPINDKKGRGVIPGTADTCHVYKMEADGSYEMAYSFGWYLKKFIDDVREKGATPILLSLTPRNEWPNGRIERRNDTYGRWYREVVEQTGVAFVDIHNISGDFLDKKFASKDAEKSKARASKYFNHDHTHSSKLGAQMNARSLAKGLREIHSPLAAYLRK
;
A
#
# COMPACT_ATOMS: atom_id res chain seq x y z
N MET A 1 -14.74 -11.89 4.96
CA MET A 1 -14.66 -10.42 4.87
C MET A 1 -13.30 -10.00 4.32
N VAL A 2 -13.13 -8.77 3.78
CA VAL A 2 -11.82 -8.23 3.36
C VAL A 2 -11.51 -6.98 4.17
N PHE A 3 -10.43 -6.98 4.93
CA PHE A 3 -9.85 -5.78 5.54
C PHE A 3 -8.83 -5.16 4.58
N ILE A 4 -8.94 -3.86 4.33
CA ILE A 4 -8.02 -3.11 3.47
C ILE A 4 -7.22 -2.16 4.35
N THR A 5 -5.92 -2.42 4.54
CA THR A 5 -5.04 -1.65 5.39
C THR A 5 -4.02 -0.86 4.56
N GLY A 6 -3.62 0.31 5.04
CA GLY A 6 -2.66 1.13 4.31
C GLY A 6 -2.65 2.60 4.73
N ASP A 7 -2.06 3.40 3.87
CA ASP A 7 -1.91 4.84 4.03
C ASP A 7 -2.93 5.68 3.22
N SER A 8 -2.59 6.93 2.89
CA SER A 8 -3.45 7.84 2.10
C SER A 8 -3.74 7.34 0.69
N THR A 9 -2.84 6.54 0.10
CA THR A 9 -3.02 6.00 -1.26
C THR A 9 -4.06 4.87 -1.31
N VAL A 10 -4.49 4.40 -0.13
CA VAL A 10 -5.50 3.34 0.08
C VAL A 10 -6.78 3.89 0.73
N LYS A 11 -6.67 4.93 1.56
CA LYS A 11 -7.75 5.48 2.40
C LYS A 11 -9.04 5.76 1.62
N ASN A 12 -10.19 5.58 2.29
CA ASN A 12 -11.48 6.06 1.80
C ASN A 12 -11.47 7.58 1.64
N LYS A 13 -12.15 8.06 0.62
CA LYS A 13 -12.43 9.46 0.39
C LYS A 13 -13.68 9.86 1.17
N ASP A 14 -13.55 10.83 2.05
CA ASP A 14 -14.66 11.34 2.86
C ASP A 14 -15.42 12.46 2.14
N SER A 15 -14.71 13.26 1.32
CA SER A 15 -15.26 14.31 0.47
C SER A 15 -14.51 14.39 -0.86
N GLU A 16 -15.06 15.09 -1.86
CA GLU A 16 -14.38 15.33 -3.14
C GLU A 16 -13.52 16.61 -3.14
N GLU A 17 -13.56 17.39 -2.06
CA GLU A 17 -12.98 18.74 -1.98
C GLU A 17 -11.45 18.76 -2.13
N ASP A 18 -10.74 17.79 -1.54
CA ASP A 18 -9.28 17.73 -1.61
C ASP A 18 -8.76 16.96 -2.84
N GLY A 19 -9.63 16.32 -3.61
CA GLY A 19 -9.26 15.58 -4.82
C GLY A 19 -8.37 14.36 -4.61
N MET A 20 -8.03 14.00 -3.37
CA MET A 20 -7.20 12.83 -3.06
C MET A 20 -8.04 11.57 -2.88
N TRP A 21 -7.77 10.54 -3.69
CA TRP A 21 -8.49 9.28 -3.67
C TRP A 21 -7.55 8.10 -3.45
N GLY A 22 -7.79 7.32 -2.41
CA GLY A 22 -7.16 6.02 -2.25
C GLY A 22 -7.91 4.95 -3.05
N TRP A 23 -7.21 3.94 -3.56
CA TRP A 23 -7.86 2.87 -4.34
C TRP A 23 -8.86 2.06 -3.51
N GLY A 24 -8.70 1.99 -2.19
CA GLY A 24 -9.66 1.31 -1.30
C GLY A 24 -11.06 1.95 -1.31
N SER A 25 -11.16 3.25 -1.64
CA SER A 25 -12.45 3.92 -1.87
C SER A 25 -13.18 3.40 -3.12
N GLN A 26 -12.46 2.70 -3.98
CA GLN A 26 -12.95 2.13 -5.22
C GLN A 26 -13.12 0.59 -5.14
N ALA A 27 -13.07 0.02 -3.95
CA ALA A 27 -13.21 -1.44 -3.73
C ALA A 27 -14.51 -2.00 -4.32
N GLY A 28 -15.61 -1.24 -4.26
CA GLY A 28 -16.89 -1.61 -4.88
C GLY A 28 -16.87 -1.72 -6.41
N LEU A 29 -15.83 -1.22 -7.10
CA LEU A 29 -15.65 -1.47 -8.53
C LEU A 29 -15.10 -2.85 -8.83
N ILE A 30 -14.44 -3.48 -7.86
CA ILE A 30 -13.72 -4.74 -8.07
C ILE A 30 -14.32 -5.90 -7.29
N PHE A 31 -14.83 -5.69 -6.10
CA PHE A 31 -15.49 -6.73 -5.30
C PHE A 31 -16.98 -6.82 -5.58
N ASP A 32 -17.49 -8.04 -5.59
CA ASP A 32 -18.91 -8.34 -5.73
C ASP A 32 -19.58 -8.29 -4.34
N PRO A 33 -20.46 -7.31 -4.06
CA PRO A 33 -21.05 -7.14 -2.73
C PRO A 33 -22.01 -8.27 -2.35
N ASP A 34 -22.50 -9.05 -3.33
CA ASP A 34 -23.33 -10.21 -3.06
C ASP A 34 -22.55 -11.43 -2.57
N LYS A 35 -21.18 -11.38 -2.71
CA LYS A 35 -20.30 -12.49 -2.36
C LYS A 35 -19.37 -12.19 -1.21
N ILE A 36 -18.96 -10.95 -1.03
CA ILE A 36 -18.00 -10.57 0.01
C ILE A 36 -18.20 -9.13 0.47
N THR A 37 -18.06 -8.91 1.75
CA THR A 37 -18.01 -7.57 2.36
C THR A 37 -16.56 -7.12 2.54
N TRP A 38 -16.34 -5.82 2.58
CA TRP A 38 -15.02 -5.24 2.83
C TRP A 38 -15.10 -4.02 3.74
N GLU A 39 -14.02 -3.82 4.47
CA GLU A 39 -13.82 -2.63 5.30
C GLU A 39 -12.47 -1.99 4.97
N ASN A 40 -12.46 -0.71 4.60
CA ASN A 40 -11.25 0.04 4.38
C ASN A 40 -10.85 0.80 5.65
N VAL A 41 -9.91 0.24 6.39
CA VAL A 41 -9.39 0.78 7.65
C VAL A 41 -8.06 1.52 7.47
N ALA A 42 -7.66 1.79 6.23
CA ALA A 42 -6.47 2.58 5.92
C ALA A 42 -6.56 3.99 6.51
N MET A 43 -5.40 4.57 6.85
CA MET A 43 -5.34 5.91 7.44
C MET A 43 -4.25 6.77 6.77
N ALA A 44 -4.67 7.94 6.29
CA ALA A 44 -3.76 8.89 5.63
C ALA A 44 -2.57 9.26 6.51
N GLY A 45 -1.37 9.32 5.91
CA GLY A 45 -0.14 9.73 6.58
C GLY A 45 0.48 8.67 7.51
N ARG A 46 -0.02 7.42 7.52
CA ARG A 46 0.53 6.36 8.37
C ARG A 46 1.53 5.50 7.61
N SER A 47 2.61 5.19 8.30
CA SER A 47 3.58 4.15 7.96
C SER A 47 3.20 2.84 8.66
N THR A 48 3.91 1.75 8.38
CA THR A 48 3.80 0.51 9.15
C THR A 48 3.99 0.76 10.65
N LYS A 49 5.06 1.49 11.03
CA LYS A 49 5.36 1.83 12.44
C LYS A 49 4.24 2.63 13.09
N SER A 50 3.83 3.73 12.48
CA SER A 50 2.81 4.60 13.10
C SER A 50 1.42 3.97 13.13
N TYR A 51 1.09 3.12 12.16
CA TYR A 51 -0.17 2.37 12.14
C TYR A 51 -0.24 1.36 13.30
N LEU A 52 0.89 0.68 13.58
CA LEU A 52 1.02 -0.22 14.74
C LEU A 52 0.97 0.58 16.06
N ARG A 53 1.80 1.61 16.20
CA ARG A 53 1.92 2.44 17.41
C ARG A 53 0.60 3.06 17.86
N GLU A 54 -0.24 3.49 16.91
CA GLU A 54 -1.54 4.11 17.19
C GLU A 54 -2.65 3.10 17.54
N GLY A 55 -2.33 1.81 17.69
CA GLY A 55 -3.30 0.75 17.98
C GLY A 55 -4.28 0.47 16.83
N ARG A 56 -4.00 0.96 15.61
CA ARG A 56 -4.87 0.74 14.44
C ARG A 56 -4.78 -0.69 13.96
N TRP A 57 -3.58 -1.26 13.97
CA TRP A 57 -3.38 -2.66 13.64
C TRP A 57 -4.03 -3.59 14.66
N GLU A 58 -3.95 -3.28 15.94
CA GLU A 58 -4.60 -4.04 17.00
C GLU A 58 -6.12 -4.14 16.80
N LYS A 59 -6.76 -3.07 16.33
CA LYS A 59 -8.19 -3.09 16.00
C LYS A 59 -8.50 -4.08 14.88
N VAL A 60 -7.68 -4.11 13.83
CA VAL A 60 -7.81 -5.10 12.73
C VAL A 60 -7.61 -6.50 13.28
N TYR A 61 -6.50 -6.74 13.99
CA TYR A 61 -6.18 -8.04 14.58
C TYR A 61 -7.32 -8.60 15.46
N ASN A 62 -7.91 -7.75 16.30
CA ASN A 62 -9.01 -8.16 17.19
C ASN A 62 -10.33 -8.43 16.45
N ALA A 63 -10.54 -7.83 15.27
CA ALA A 63 -11.74 -8.03 14.46
C ALA A 63 -11.65 -9.26 13.53
N LEU A 64 -10.42 -9.74 13.22
CA LEU A 64 -10.21 -10.85 12.29
C LEU A 64 -10.86 -12.16 12.74
N GLN A 65 -11.45 -12.85 11.77
CA GLN A 65 -12.01 -14.19 11.91
C GLN A 65 -11.33 -15.15 10.92
N PRO A 66 -11.30 -16.47 11.21
CA PRO A 66 -10.83 -17.46 10.24
C PRO A 66 -11.57 -17.36 8.90
N GLY A 67 -10.81 -17.36 7.81
CA GLY A 67 -11.33 -17.21 6.46
C GLY A 67 -11.44 -15.77 5.94
N ASP A 68 -11.16 -14.77 6.76
CA ASP A 68 -11.04 -13.38 6.30
C ASP A 68 -9.78 -13.18 5.44
N PHE A 69 -9.77 -12.08 4.67
CA PHE A 69 -8.62 -11.63 3.90
C PHE A 69 -8.14 -10.27 4.41
N VAL A 70 -6.83 -10.06 4.41
CA VAL A 70 -6.24 -8.74 4.72
C VAL A 70 -5.34 -8.30 3.59
N LEU A 71 -5.68 -7.18 2.95
CA LEU A 71 -4.86 -6.50 1.96
C LEU A 71 -3.95 -5.50 2.68
N ILE A 72 -2.62 -5.65 2.56
CA ILE A 72 -1.63 -4.89 3.31
C ILE A 72 -0.80 -4.05 2.34
N GLN A 73 -0.92 -2.71 2.39
CA GLN A 73 -0.15 -1.78 1.56
C GLN A 73 0.39 -0.60 2.36
N PHE A 74 1.70 -0.55 2.57
CA PHE A 74 2.41 0.57 3.24
C PHE A 74 3.72 0.87 2.51
N GLY A 75 4.37 2.01 2.82
CA GLY A 75 5.72 2.35 2.37
C GLY A 75 5.89 3.81 1.95
N HIS A 76 4.83 4.51 1.49
CA HIS A 76 4.95 5.91 1.09
C HIS A 76 5.34 6.84 2.25
N ASN A 77 4.99 6.49 3.49
CA ASN A 77 5.34 7.23 4.70
C ASN A 77 6.51 6.62 5.47
N ASP A 78 6.86 5.38 5.18
CA ASP A 78 7.94 4.64 5.84
C ASP A 78 9.34 5.20 5.50
N ILE A 79 9.46 5.90 4.38
CA ILE A 79 10.68 6.60 3.94
C ILE A 79 10.94 7.91 4.71
N CYS A 80 9.97 8.40 5.48
CA CYS A 80 10.14 9.63 6.25
C CYS A 80 11.24 9.48 7.32
N PRO A 81 11.72 10.58 7.92
CA PRO A 81 12.60 10.49 9.08
C PRO A 81 11.98 9.66 10.21
N ILE A 82 12.83 8.87 10.90
CA ILE A 82 12.37 7.91 11.92
C ILE A 82 11.89 8.63 13.17
N ASN A 83 12.54 9.71 13.55
CA ASN A 83 12.38 10.40 14.82
C ASN A 83 11.91 11.85 14.71
N ASP A 84 11.46 12.29 13.51
CA ASP A 84 10.86 13.62 13.35
C ASP A 84 9.59 13.78 14.20
N LYS A 85 9.00 14.97 14.20
CA LYS A 85 7.76 15.27 14.98
C LYS A 85 6.60 14.33 14.68
N LYS A 86 6.58 13.65 13.53
CA LYS A 86 5.53 12.67 13.17
C LYS A 86 5.96 11.23 13.46
N GLY A 87 7.27 10.97 13.55
CA GLY A 87 7.83 9.67 13.88
C GLY A 87 7.36 8.53 12.97
N ARG A 88 7.31 8.77 11.66
CA ARG A 88 6.74 7.81 10.70
C ARG A 88 7.77 6.85 10.12
N GLY A 89 9.00 7.29 9.98
CA GLY A 89 10.05 6.50 9.33
C GLY A 89 10.34 5.17 10.02
N VAL A 90 10.85 4.23 9.24
CA VAL A 90 11.31 2.91 9.67
C VAL A 90 12.73 2.68 9.20
N ILE A 91 13.41 1.68 9.74
CA ILE A 91 14.73 1.28 9.26
C ILE A 91 14.58 0.65 7.86
N PRO A 92 15.34 1.10 6.85
CA PRO A 92 15.29 0.52 5.52
C PRO A 92 15.69 -0.96 5.51
N GLY A 93 15.06 -1.76 4.63
CA GLY A 93 15.41 -3.17 4.43
C GLY A 93 14.50 -4.16 5.15
N THR A 94 14.92 -5.43 5.16
CA THR A 94 14.09 -6.56 5.63
C THR A 94 14.74 -7.40 6.71
N ALA A 95 15.96 -7.05 7.13
CA ALA A 95 16.66 -7.69 8.23
C ALA A 95 15.92 -7.49 9.56
N ASP A 96 16.06 -8.42 10.49
CA ASP A 96 15.48 -8.31 11.83
C ASP A 96 16.35 -7.39 12.70
N THR A 97 16.31 -6.10 12.37
CA THR A 97 17.05 -5.04 13.07
C THR A 97 16.10 -4.07 13.73
N CYS A 98 16.52 -3.56 14.89
CA CYS A 98 15.84 -2.47 15.58
C CYS A 98 16.86 -1.55 16.24
N HIS A 99 16.48 -0.27 16.38
CA HIS A 99 17.24 0.72 17.11
C HIS A 99 16.30 1.61 17.92
N VAL A 100 16.80 2.14 19.03
CA VAL A 100 16.08 3.11 19.85
C VAL A 100 16.40 4.52 19.36
N TYR A 101 15.38 5.32 19.16
CA TYR A 101 15.48 6.71 18.70
C TYR A 101 14.86 7.65 19.72
N LYS A 102 15.53 8.78 20.00
CA LYS A 102 14.93 9.88 20.75
C LYS A 102 14.04 10.69 19.81
N MET A 103 12.76 10.80 20.17
CA MET A 103 11.77 11.49 19.34
C MET A 103 11.85 13.00 19.49
N GLU A 104 11.78 13.74 18.38
CA GLU A 104 11.81 15.19 18.36
C GLU A 104 10.51 15.83 18.86
N ALA A 105 9.42 15.07 18.85
CA ALA A 105 8.10 15.58 19.25
C ALA A 105 8.03 15.92 20.75
N ASP A 106 8.56 15.05 21.59
CA ASP A 106 8.38 15.08 23.04
C ASP A 106 9.61 14.61 23.84
N GLY A 107 10.70 14.25 23.14
CA GLY A 107 11.92 13.73 23.75
C GLY A 107 11.83 12.32 24.30
N SER A 108 10.72 11.61 24.08
CA SER A 108 10.57 10.20 24.43
C SER A 108 11.50 9.29 23.62
N TYR A 109 11.62 8.03 24.03
CA TYR A 109 12.38 7.03 23.29
C TYR A 109 11.45 6.02 22.66
N GLU A 110 11.57 5.80 21.36
CA GLU A 110 10.83 4.78 20.62
C GLU A 110 11.79 3.78 19.96
N MET A 111 11.40 2.51 19.96
CA MET A 111 12.06 1.49 19.14
C MET A 111 11.48 1.51 17.72
N ALA A 112 12.36 1.61 16.73
CA ALA A 112 12.00 1.44 15.34
C ALA A 112 12.65 0.15 14.81
N TYR A 113 11.87 -0.59 14.04
CA TYR A 113 12.29 -1.83 13.37
C TYR A 113 12.45 -1.58 11.88
N SER A 114 12.97 -2.59 11.17
CA SER A 114 13.03 -2.54 9.71
C SER A 114 11.63 -2.59 9.06
N PHE A 115 11.54 -2.11 7.83
CA PHE A 115 10.30 -2.18 7.05
C PHE A 115 9.79 -3.63 6.92
N GLY A 116 10.69 -4.57 6.62
CA GLY A 116 10.33 -5.97 6.50
C GLY A 116 9.86 -6.60 7.81
N TRP A 117 10.42 -6.17 8.95
CA TRP A 117 9.96 -6.65 10.25
C TRP A 117 8.48 -6.32 10.49
N TYR A 118 8.07 -5.07 10.22
CA TYR A 118 6.67 -4.69 10.36
C TYR A 118 5.75 -5.47 9.44
N LEU A 119 6.16 -5.67 8.18
CA LEU A 119 5.36 -6.46 7.23
C LEU A 119 5.24 -7.91 7.68
N LYS A 120 6.34 -8.54 8.13
CA LYS A 120 6.33 -9.91 8.65
C LYS A 120 5.39 -10.03 9.85
N LYS A 121 5.48 -9.08 10.80
CA LYS A 121 4.56 -9.04 11.94
C LYS A 121 3.10 -9.01 11.50
N PHE A 122 2.73 -8.14 10.56
CA PHE A 122 1.35 -8.07 10.07
C PHE A 122 0.91 -9.37 9.39
N ILE A 123 1.78 -10.00 8.62
CA ILE A 123 1.53 -11.28 7.95
C ILE A 123 1.28 -12.39 8.98
N ASP A 124 2.14 -12.48 9.98
CA ASP A 124 2.08 -13.52 11.02
C ASP A 124 0.83 -13.36 11.89
N ASP A 125 0.52 -12.13 12.31
CA ASP A 125 -0.70 -11.81 13.07
C ASP A 125 -1.98 -12.22 12.31
N VAL A 126 -2.03 -11.98 11.00
CA VAL A 126 -3.17 -12.39 10.16
C VAL A 126 -3.29 -13.90 10.08
N ARG A 127 -2.17 -14.60 9.91
CA ARG A 127 -2.13 -16.06 9.86
C ARG A 127 -2.51 -16.71 11.20
N GLU A 128 -2.07 -16.11 12.30
CA GLU A 128 -2.44 -16.56 13.65
C GLU A 128 -3.97 -16.58 13.85
N LYS A 129 -4.67 -15.63 13.24
CA LYS A 129 -6.15 -15.57 13.26
C LYS A 129 -6.85 -16.53 12.27
N GLY A 130 -6.10 -17.34 11.53
CA GLY A 130 -6.67 -18.19 10.47
C GLY A 130 -7.17 -17.41 9.25
N ALA A 131 -6.76 -16.15 9.11
CA ALA A 131 -7.07 -15.28 7.98
C ALA A 131 -5.95 -15.33 6.93
N THR A 132 -6.21 -14.82 5.74
CA THR A 132 -5.28 -14.84 4.60
C THR A 132 -4.68 -13.46 4.35
N PRO A 133 -3.38 -13.25 4.62
CA PRO A 133 -2.70 -12.00 4.25
C PRO A 133 -2.38 -11.97 2.76
N ILE A 134 -2.54 -10.81 2.14
CA ILE A 134 -2.13 -10.52 0.76
C ILE A 134 -1.34 -9.21 0.79
N LEU A 135 -0.06 -9.29 0.48
CA LEU A 135 0.83 -8.14 0.45
C LEU A 135 0.70 -7.41 -0.88
N LEU A 136 0.66 -6.09 -0.85
CA LEU A 136 0.54 -5.25 -2.04
C LEU A 136 1.72 -4.29 -2.11
N SER A 137 2.35 -4.16 -3.28
CA SER A 137 3.35 -3.12 -3.50
C SER A 137 2.71 -1.73 -3.52
N LEU A 138 3.54 -0.68 -3.51
CA LEU A 138 3.10 0.71 -3.56
C LEU A 138 2.32 1.04 -4.84
N THR A 139 1.50 2.08 -4.80
CA THR A 139 0.99 2.71 -6.02
C THR A 139 2.10 3.55 -6.67
N PRO A 140 2.11 3.72 -8.02
CA PRO A 140 3.07 4.60 -8.69
C PRO A 140 2.93 6.06 -8.26
N ARG A 141 4.04 6.80 -8.34
CA ARG A 141 4.05 8.26 -8.28
C ARG A 141 4.09 8.86 -9.68
N ASN A 142 3.64 10.10 -9.83
CA ASN A 142 3.75 10.84 -11.10
C ASN A 142 5.19 11.37 -11.31
N GLU A 143 6.13 10.44 -11.34
CA GLU A 143 7.55 10.66 -11.57
C GLU A 143 7.99 9.88 -12.81
N TRP A 144 8.70 10.55 -13.74
CA TRP A 144 8.97 10.01 -15.08
C TRP A 144 10.46 10.05 -15.44
N PRO A 145 11.35 9.40 -14.68
CA PRO A 145 12.75 9.34 -15.05
C PRO A 145 12.91 8.75 -16.46
N ASN A 146 13.64 9.48 -17.31
CA ASN A 146 13.84 9.10 -18.71
C ASN A 146 12.52 8.88 -19.51
N GLY A 147 11.44 9.58 -19.13
CA GLY A 147 10.17 9.55 -19.82
C GLY A 147 9.30 8.29 -19.58
N ARG A 148 9.69 7.45 -18.61
CA ARG A 148 8.92 6.29 -18.13
C ARG A 148 8.56 6.47 -16.67
N ILE A 149 7.44 5.88 -16.24
CA ILE A 149 7.02 5.96 -14.84
C ILE A 149 8.07 5.34 -13.91
N GLU A 150 8.33 5.99 -12.76
CA GLU A 150 9.27 5.51 -11.76
C GLU A 150 8.94 4.07 -11.32
N ARG A 151 9.96 3.23 -11.25
CA ARG A 151 9.88 1.85 -10.76
C ARG A 151 10.76 1.70 -9.53
N ARG A 152 10.21 1.56 -8.37
CA ARG A 152 10.96 1.42 -7.11
C ARG A 152 11.49 0.00 -6.88
N ASN A 153 11.92 -0.66 -7.96
CA ASN A 153 12.29 -2.07 -7.94
C ASN A 153 13.55 -2.36 -7.09
N ASP A 154 14.45 -1.39 -6.93
CA ASP A 154 15.70 -1.52 -6.18
C ASP A 154 15.59 -1.11 -4.70
N THR A 155 14.43 -0.62 -4.29
CA THR A 155 14.12 -0.22 -2.92
C THR A 155 12.91 -0.97 -2.39
N TYR A 156 11.76 -0.33 -2.26
CA TYR A 156 10.55 -0.97 -1.74
C TYR A 156 10.12 -2.21 -2.54
N GLY A 157 10.22 -2.18 -3.86
CA GLY A 157 9.91 -3.35 -4.71
C GLY A 157 10.80 -4.54 -4.38
N ARG A 158 12.11 -4.31 -4.12
CA ARG A 158 13.03 -5.35 -3.66
C ARG A 158 12.63 -5.86 -2.27
N TRP A 159 12.40 -4.97 -1.30
CA TRP A 159 12.05 -5.35 0.06
C TRP A 159 10.72 -6.14 0.13
N TYR A 160 9.73 -5.79 -0.68
CA TYR A 160 8.52 -6.60 -0.79
C TYR A 160 8.84 -8.03 -1.26
N ARG A 161 9.65 -8.19 -2.32
CA ARG A 161 10.04 -9.52 -2.82
C ARG A 161 10.84 -10.32 -1.79
N GLU A 162 11.76 -9.68 -1.08
CA GLU A 162 12.50 -10.32 0.02
C GLU A 162 11.56 -10.82 1.13
N VAL A 163 10.55 -10.03 1.53
CA VAL A 163 9.53 -10.47 2.49
C VAL A 163 8.71 -11.64 1.95
N VAL A 164 8.33 -11.60 0.66
CA VAL A 164 7.61 -12.71 0.00
C VAL A 164 8.45 -13.98 0.01
N GLU A 165 9.72 -13.91 -0.32
CA GLU A 165 10.66 -15.05 -0.29
C GLU A 165 10.81 -15.62 1.13
N GLN A 166 10.86 -14.75 2.15
CA GLN A 166 11.00 -15.17 3.56
C GLN A 166 9.72 -15.79 4.14
N THR A 167 8.54 -15.35 3.68
CA THR A 167 7.26 -15.69 4.32
C THR A 167 6.33 -16.55 3.48
N GLY A 168 6.54 -16.62 2.16
CA GLY A 168 5.62 -17.27 1.22
C GLY A 168 4.25 -16.60 1.14
N VAL A 169 4.13 -15.31 1.53
CA VAL A 169 2.86 -14.57 1.47
C VAL A 169 2.43 -14.32 0.02
N ALA A 170 1.14 -14.38 -0.25
CA ALA A 170 0.58 -13.96 -1.53
C ALA A 170 0.90 -12.48 -1.80
N PHE A 171 1.36 -12.15 -3.00
CA PHE A 171 1.81 -10.81 -3.34
C PHE A 171 1.24 -10.32 -4.66
N VAL A 172 0.69 -9.11 -4.67
CA VAL A 172 0.27 -8.43 -5.89
C VAL A 172 1.13 -7.19 -6.11
N ASP A 173 1.88 -7.17 -7.21
CA ASP A 173 2.72 -6.04 -7.58
C ASP A 173 1.90 -4.95 -8.30
N ILE A 174 1.06 -4.25 -7.55
CA ILE A 174 0.23 -3.15 -8.07
C ILE A 174 1.11 -2.07 -8.73
N HIS A 175 2.30 -1.82 -8.17
CA HIS A 175 3.23 -0.82 -8.68
C HIS A 175 3.57 -1.07 -10.16
N ASN A 176 4.01 -2.29 -10.45
CA ASN A 176 4.38 -2.64 -11.81
C ASN A 176 3.16 -2.79 -12.73
N ILE A 177 2.05 -3.36 -12.27
CA ILE A 177 0.82 -3.49 -13.07
C ILE A 177 0.27 -2.10 -13.45
N SER A 178 0.14 -1.18 -12.50
CA SER A 178 -0.31 0.20 -12.75
C SER A 178 0.72 0.99 -13.57
N GLY A 179 2.01 0.77 -13.29
CA GLY A 179 3.09 1.41 -14.01
C GLY A 179 3.14 1.00 -15.49
N ASP A 180 2.90 -0.28 -15.82
CA ASP A 180 2.84 -0.76 -17.20
C ASP A 180 1.67 -0.14 -17.97
N PHE A 181 0.52 0.01 -17.28
CA PHE A 181 -0.61 0.73 -17.88
C PHE A 181 -0.25 2.20 -18.17
N LEU A 182 0.40 2.89 -17.25
CA LEU A 182 0.80 4.29 -17.39
C LEU A 182 1.87 4.45 -18.49
N ASP A 183 2.88 3.60 -18.50
CA ASP A 183 3.93 3.59 -19.52
C ASP A 183 3.35 3.35 -20.91
N LYS A 184 2.54 2.32 -21.08
CA LYS A 184 1.88 2.00 -22.37
C LYS A 184 1.10 3.20 -22.93
N LYS A 185 0.53 4.01 -22.04
CA LYS A 185 -0.36 5.11 -22.41
C LYS A 185 0.35 6.45 -22.59
N PHE A 186 1.40 6.71 -21.81
CA PHE A 186 1.96 8.05 -21.65
C PHE A 186 3.48 8.15 -21.82
N ALA A 187 4.24 7.03 -21.80
CA ALA A 187 5.69 7.09 -21.95
C ALA A 187 6.10 7.83 -23.24
N SER A 188 7.13 8.66 -23.14
CA SER A 188 7.73 9.36 -24.24
C SER A 188 9.20 9.67 -23.91
N LYS A 189 10.00 10.13 -24.91
CA LYS A 189 11.39 10.57 -24.66
C LYS A 189 11.46 11.85 -23.81
N ASP A 190 10.35 12.59 -23.70
CA ASP A 190 10.22 13.81 -22.95
C ASP A 190 9.48 13.51 -21.63
N ALA A 191 10.20 13.59 -20.51
CA ALA A 191 9.70 13.30 -19.17
C ALA A 191 8.56 14.25 -18.76
N GLU A 192 8.67 15.56 -19.05
CA GLU A 192 7.65 16.54 -18.69
C GLU A 192 6.37 16.31 -19.49
N LYS A 193 6.48 15.93 -20.75
CA LYS A 193 5.34 15.57 -21.58
C LYS A 193 4.64 14.32 -21.06
N SER A 194 5.39 13.30 -20.63
CA SER A 194 4.83 12.08 -20.02
C SER A 194 4.08 12.42 -18.75
N LYS A 195 4.70 13.22 -17.85
CA LYS A 195 4.14 13.67 -16.58
C LYS A 195 2.85 14.47 -16.77
N ALA A 196 2.86 15.45 -17.69
CA ALA A 196 1.70 16.28 -18.00
C ALA A 196 0.53 15.47 -18.54
N ARG A 197 0.79 14.51 -19.46
CA ARG A 197 -0.25 13.65 -20.04
C ARG A 197 -0.86 12.67 -19.03
N ALA A 198 -0.08 12.24 -18.04
CA ALA A 198 -0.52 11.33 -16.99
C ALA A 198 -1.21 12.06 -15.81
N SER A 199 -1.11 13.39 -15.70
CA SER A 199 -1.56 14.19 -14.56
C SER A 199 -3.01 13.93 -14.15
N LYS A 200 -3.91 13.59 -15.08
CA LYS A 200 -5.29 13.26 -14.78
C LYS A 200 -5.50 12.01 -13.90
N TYR A 201 -4.46 11.17 -13.73
CA TYR A 201 -4.47 10.01 -12.83
C TYR A 201 -3.96 10.35 -11.43
N PHE A 202 -3.42 11.53 -11.26
CA PHE A 202 -2.83 12.00 -10.00
C PHE A 202 -3.55 13.25 -9.51
N ASN A 203 -3.42 13.53 -8.22
CA ASN A 203 -3.85 14.77 -7.64
C ASN A 203 -2.83 15.88 -7.92
N HIS A 204 -2.93 17.02 -7.25
CA HIS A 204 -2.02 18.17 -7.39
C HIS A 204 -0.57 17.86 -6.99
N ASP A 205 -0.31 16.77 -6.30
CA ASP A 205 1.04 16.30 -5.98
C ASP A 205 1.41 15.06 -6.85
N HIS A 206 2.65 14.61 -6.67
CA HIS A 206 3.17 13.46 -7.42
C HIS A 206 2.79 12.09 -6.79
N THR A 207 2.22 12.04 -5.60
CA THR A 207 2.03 10.80 -4.82
C THR A 207 0.59 10.32 -4.79
N HIS A 208 -0.36 11.25 -4.60
CA HIS A 208 -1.77 10.90 -4.42
C HIS A 208 -2.50 10.76 -5.75
N SER A 209 -3.39 9.80 -5.81
CA SER A 209 -4.22 9.57 -6.99
C SER A 209 -5.41 10.53 -7.03
N SER A 210 -5.82 10.91 -8.26
CA SER A 210 -7.18 11.37 -8.53
C SER A 210 -8.17 10.19 -8.43
N LYS A 211 -9.47 10.45 -8.55
CA LYS A 211 -10.49 9.39 -8.64
C LYS A 211 -10.17 8.39 -9.77
N LEU A 212 -9.77 8.90 -10.93
CA LEU A 212 -9.39 8.07 -12.08
C LEU A 212 -8.16 7.20 -11.79
N GLY A 213 -7.15 7.75 -11.10
CA GLY A 213 -5.97 7.00 -10.66
C GLY A 213 -6.31 5.93 -9.62
N ALA A 214 -7.17 6.25 -8.66
CA ALA A 214 -7.65 5.28 -7.67
C ALA A 214 -8.40 4.11 -8.34
N GLN A 215 -9.24 4.39 -9.33
CA GLN A 215 -9.93 3.37 -10.15
C GLN A 215 -8.94 2.50 -10.93
N MET A 216 -7.91 3.11 -11.51
CA MET A 216 -6.84 2.38 -12.20
C MET A 216 -6.13 1.43 -11.24
N ASN A 217 -5.72 1.90 -10.06
CA ASN A 217 -5.03 1.08 -9.07
C ASN A 217 -5.92 -0.06 -8.53
N ALA A 218 -7.22 0.19 -8.31
CA ALA A 218 -8.17 -0.86 -7.94
C ALA A 218 -8.28 -1.95 -9.02
N ARG A 219 -8.37 -1.55 -10.31
CA ARG A 219 -8.39 -2.52 -11.41
C ARG A 219 -7.07 -3.29 -11.54
N SER A 220 -5.93 -2.63 -11.25
CA SER A 220 -4.62 -3.29 -11.20
C SER A 220 -4.57 -4.34 -10.10
N LEU A 221 -5.13 -4.06 -8.93
CA LEU A 221 -5.29 -5.05 -7.86
C LEU A 221 -6.13 -6.24 -8.34
N ALA A 222 -7.31 -6.00 -8.92
CA ALA A 222 -8.17 -7.08 -9.41
C ALA A 222 -7.49 -7.94 -10.48
N LYS A 223 -6.73 -7.31 -11.39
CA LYS A 223 -5.90 -8.02 -12.37
C LYS A 223 -4.85 -8.89 -11.68
N GLY A 224 -4.07 -8.32 -10.76
CA GLY A 224 -3.02 -9.04 -10.05
C GLY A 224 -3.55 -10.19 -9.20
N LEU A 225 -4.70 -10.03 -8.51
CA LEU A 225 -5.35 -11.12 -7.77
C LEU A 225 -5.71 -12.31 -8.67
N ARG A 226 -6.14 -12.05 -9.90
CA ARG A 226 -6.39 -13.12 -10.90
C ARG A 226 -5.09 -13.78 -11.37
N GLU A 227 -4.05 -12.99 -11.64
CA GLU A 227 -2.75 -13.47 -12.14
C GLU A 227 -2.04 -14.39 -11.15
N ILE A 228 -2.13 -14.08 -9.85
CA ILE A 228 -1.56 -14.95 -8.79
C ILE A 228 -2.51 -16.08 -8.37
N HIS A 229 -3.64 -16.26 -9.03
CA HIS A 229 -4.66 -17.25 -8.67
C HIS A 229 -5.09 -17.18 -7.19
N SER A 230 -5.19 -15.97 -6.63
CA SER A 230 -5.60 -15.76 -5.24
C SER A 230 -7.03 -16.30 -5.02
N PRO A 231 -7.31 -17.00 -3.89
CA PRO A 231 -8.68 -17.37 -3.52
C PRO A 231 -9.64 -16.17 -3.48
N LEU A 232 -9.13 -14.95 -3.16
CA LEU A 232 -9.91 -13.73 -3.16
C LEU A 232 -10.41 -13.35 -4.57
N ALA A 233 -9.76 -13.84 -5.64
CA ALA A 233 -10.20 -13.58 -7.01
C ALA A 233 -11.60 -14.12 -7.35
N ALA A 234 -12.09 -15.15 -6.63
CA ALA A 234 -13.44 -15.70 -6.78
C ALA A 234 -14.56 -14.70 -6.41
N TYR A 235 -14.22 -13.70 -5.63
CA TYR A 235 -15.13 -12.68 -5.12
C TYR A 235 -15.07 -11.37 -5.94
N LEU A 236 -14.29 -11.34 -6.99
CA LEU A 236 -14.23 -10.18 -7.88
C LEU A 236 -15.46 -10.15 -8.80
N ARG A 237 -15.88 -8.94 -9.14
CA ARG A 237 -16.86 -8.72 -10.22
C ARG A 237 -16.36 -9.33 -11.53
N LYS A 238 -17.28 -9.80 -12.35
CA LYS A 238 -16.99 -10.33 -13.70
C LYS A 238 -16.53 -9.23 -14.64
#